data_6cce93f52c592f88160d55e9f23962ea
#
_entry.id   6cce93f52c592f88160d55e9f23962ea
#
_cell.length_a   1.000
_cell.length_b   1.000
_cell.length_c   1.000
_cell.angle_alpha   90.00
_cell.angle_beta   90.00
_cell.angle_gamma   90.00
#
_symmetry.space_group_name_H-M   'P 1'
#
loop_
_entity.id
_entity.type
_entity.pdbx_description
1 polymer ?
#
loop_
_entity_poly.entity_id
_entity_poly.type
_entity_poly.pdbx_seq_one_letter_code
_entity_poly.pdbx_strand_id
1 'polypeptide(L)'
;MSFYIQSGCPEVLKVEAADDMADAVGQLYPLETEHAVLVWNRVPVLLEYRYDIPVLLDDLVPLLEGVQRREFSETRVYWGSDTFSAEWLIRRDGELLSIDSRWMAVSGGYESLLNDRSQLAVEINSFVAEWLKVLRRITNDLGAQSVYLEDDEIAVRANALLTSSQ
;
A
#
# COMPACT_ATOMS: atom_id res chain seq x y z
N MET A 1 -8.47 -9.09 -14.48
CA MET A 1 -8.33 -7.91 -13.60
C MET A 1 -6.93 -7.35 -13.75
N SER A 2 -6.80 -6.06 -13.99
CA SER A 2 -5.51 -5.40 -14.25
C SER A 2 -4.82 -4.88 -13.00
N PHE A 3 -5.57 -4.72 -11.89
CA PHE A 3 -5.07 -4.27 -10.59
C PHE A 3 -5.75 -5.06 -9.47
N TYR A 4 -4.98 -5.75 -8.67
CA TYR A 4 -5.44 -6.36 -7.41
C TYR A 4 -4.25 -6.65 -6.49
N ILE A 5 -4.53 -6.85 -5.21
CA ILE A 5 -3.52 -7.14 -4.18
C ILE A 5 -3.91 -8.40 -3.42
N GLN A 6 -2.95 -9.31 -3.29
CA GLN A 6 -3.00 -10.42 -2.35
C GLN A 6 -2.22 -10.01 -1.11
N SER A 7 -2.88 -9.91 0.03
CA SER A 7 -2.21 -9.51 1.28
C SER A 7 -1.32 -10.61 1.88
N GLY A 8 -1.47 -11.84 1.46
CA GLY A 8 -0.71 -12.96 2.01
C GLY A 8 -1.04 -13.26 3.47
N CYS A 9 -0.22 -14.13 4.07
CA CYS A 9 -0.29 -14.49 5.48
C CYS A 9 1.12 -14.41 6.10
N PRO A 10 1.69 -13.21 6.27
CA PRO A 10 3.03 -13.06 6.82
C PRO A 10 3.09 -13.56 8.28
N GLU A 11 4.24 -14.10 8.66
CA GLU A 11 4.55 -14.37 10.06
C GLU A 11 4.63 -13.06 10.83
N VAL A 12 4.25 -13.08 12.10
CA VAL A 12 4.30 -11.91 12.99
C VAL A 12 5.28 -12.15 14.12
N LEU A 13 6.03 -11.10 14.45
CA LEU A 13 6.91 -11.02 15.60
C LEU A 13 6.27 -10.18 16.70
N LYS A 14 6.81 -10.28 17.91
CA LYS A 14 6.43 -9.41 19.00
C LYS A 14 6.99 -7.99 18.76
N VAL A 15 6.14 -7.00 18.92
CA VAL A 15 6.53 -5.59 18.92
C VAL A 15 6.81 -5.16 20.36
N GLU A 16 8.02 -4.70 20.65
CA GLU A 16 8.40 -4.30 22.02
C GLU A 16 7.96 -2.86 22.33
N ALA A 17 8.36 -1.91 21.49
CA ALA A 17 7.96 -0.52 21.58
C ALA A 17 8.07 0.12 20.19
N ALA A 18 7.10 0.92 19.82
CA ALA A 18 7.08 1.59 18.53
C ALA A 18 6.72 3.06 18.69
N ASP A 19 7.41 3.93 17.94
CA ASP A 19 7.20 5.36 17.97
C ASP A 19 6.02 5.78 17.08
N ASP A 20 5.82 5.06 15.98
CA ASP A 20 4.75 5.30 15.01
C ASP A 20 4.33 3.98 14.30
N MET A 21 3.38 4.09 13.37
CA MET A 21 2.88 2.93 12.63
C MET A 21 3.95 2.29 11.73
N ALA A 22 4.80 3.09 11.11
CA ALA A 22 5.86 2.58 10.24
C ALA A 22 6.89 1.77 11.04
N ASP A 23 7.31 2.28 12.20
CA ASP A 23 8.20 1.58 13.11
C ASP A 23 7.55 0.28 13.65
N ALA A 24 6.28 0.33 14.06
CA ALA A 24 5.54 -0.84 14.52
C ALA A 24 5.49 -1.95 13.45
N VAL A 25 5.17 -1.59 12.21
CA VAL A 25 5.12 -2.54 11.09
C VAL A 25 6.52 -3.10 10.77
N GLY A 26 7.55 -2.27 10.81
CA GLY A 26 8.93 -2.69 10.62
C GLY A 26 9.43 -3.68 11.67
N GLN A 27 8.91 -3.63 12.91
CA GLN A 27 9.20 -4.60 13.96
C GLN A 27 8.32 -5.86 13.88
N LEU A 28 7.07 -5.70 13.42
CA LEU A 28 6.04 -6.74 13.43
C LEU A 28 6.39 -7.92 12.52
N TYR A 29 7.03 -7.69 11.40
CA TYR A 29 7.26 -8.70 10.38
C TYR A 29 8.74 -9.09 10.25
N PRO A 30 9.06 -10.40 10.15
CA PRO A 30 10.42 -10.85 9.87
C PRO A 30 10.81 -10.58 8.42
N LEU A 31 12.12 -10.65 8.15
CA LEU A 31 12.68 -10.47 6.80
C LEU A 31 12.19 -11.52 5.80
N GLU A 32 12.18 -12.77 6.23
CA GLU A 32 11.81 -13.92 5.40
C GLU A 32 10.38 -14.36 5.73
N THR A 33 9.42 -13.58 5.29
CA THR A 33 8.00 -13.91 5.45
C THR A 33 7.28 -13.79 4.10
N GLU A 34 6.04 -14.25 4.07
CA GLU A 34 5.19 -14.10 2.89
C GLU A 34 4.95 -12.62 2.59
N HIS A 35 5.20 -12.22 1.35
CA HIS A 35 4.98 -10.86 0.88
C HIS A 35 3.52 -10.62 0.50
N ALA A 36 3.10 -9.37 0.49
CA ALA A 36 1.95 -9.00 -0.32
C ALA A 36 2.35 -9.01 -1.81
N VAL A 37 1.40 -9.31 -2.67
CA VAL A 37 1.61 -9.30 -4.13
C VAL A 37 0.62 -8.33 -4.75
N LEU A 38 1.14 -7.25 -5.29
CA LEU A 38 0.38 -6.32 -6.12
C LEU A 38 0.46 -6.80 -7.56
N VAL A 39 -0.66 -6.97 -8.23
CA VAL A 39 -0.68 -7.28 -9.65
C VAL A 39 -0.99 -6.01 -10.44
N TRP A 40 -0.04 -5.62 -11.27
CA TRP A 40 -0.09 -4.47 -12.16
C TRP A 40 -0.13 -4.94 -13.61
N ASN A 41 -1.26 -4.77 -14.29
CA ASN A 41 -1.43 -5.21 -15.68
C ASN A 41 -0.93 -6.65 -15.94
N ARG A 42 -1.29 -7.57 -15.05
CA ARG A 42 -0.91 -9.00 -15.06
C ARG A 42 0.56 -9.27 -14.71
N VAL A 43 1.29 -8.27 -14.25
CA VAL A 43 2.66 -8.43 -13.74
C VAL A 43 2.62 -8.42 -12.22
N PRO A 44 3.03 -9.51 -11.55
CA PRO A 44 3.10 -9.52 -10.09
C PRO A 44 4.28 -8.68 -9.61
N VAL A 45 4.04 -7.82 -8.63
CA VAL A 45 5.05 -6.99 -7.96
C VAL A 45 5.02 -7.32 -6.48
N LEU A 46 6.16 -7.72 -5.94
CA LEU A 46 6.27 -8.06 -4.53
C LEU A 46 6.30 -6.79 -3.67
N LEU A 47 5.57 -6.83 -2.56
CA LEU A 47 5.59 -5.83 -1.50
C LEU A 47 6.04 -6.50 -0.21
N GLU A 48 7.20 -6.12 0.25
CA GLU A 48 7.79 -6.66 1.46
C GLU A 48 7.20 -5.95 2.68
N TYR A 49 6.63 -6.73 3.62
CA TYR A 49 5.96 -6.17 4.78
C TYR A 49 6.90 -5.41 5.72
N ARG A 50 8.14 -5.84 5.84
CA ARG A 50 9.09 -5.23 6.77
C ARG A 50 9.69 -3.92 6.26
N TYR A 51 9.98 -3.81 4.96
CA TYR A 51 10.69 -2.66 4.40
C TYR A 51 9.89 -1.82 3.43
N ASP A 52 9.13 -2.43 2.52
CA ASP A 52 8.39 -1.65 1.53
C ASP A 52 7.19 -0.95 2.17
N ILE A 53 6.34 -1.73 2.84
CA ILE A 53 5.07 -1.22 3.35
C ILE A 53 5.24 -0.10 4.38
N PRO A 54 6.14 -0.17 5.37
CA PRO A 54 6.37 0.96 6.28
C PRO A 54 6.70 2.27 5.57
N VAL A 55 7.52 2.22 4.53
CA VAL A 55 7.90 3.40 3.73
C VAL A 55 6.72 3.97 2.95
N LEU A 56 5.78 3.12 2.53
CA LEU A 56 4.63 3.54 1.74
C LEU A 56 3.51 4.18 2.57
N LEU A 57 3.41 3.90 3.86
CA LEU A 57 2.24 4.24 4.68
C LEU A 57 1.92 5.74 4.69
N ASP A 58 2.94 6.59 4.80
CA ASP A 58 2.78 8.05 4.88
C ASP A 58 2.20 8.67 3.60
N ASP A 59 2.42 8.02 2.46
CA ASP A 59 1.87 8.44 1.17
C ASP A 59 0.58 7.68 0.83
N LEU A 60 0.49 6.41 1.21
CA LEU A 60 -0.63 5.54 0.89
C LEU A 60 -1.92 5.97 1.60
N VAL A 61 -1.86 6.22 2.90
CA VAL A 61 -3.04 6.57 3.69
C VAL A 61 -3.66 7.87 3.20
N PRO A 62 -2.91 8.98 3.04
CA PRO A 62 -3.47 10.21 2.46
C PRO A 62 -3.98 10.05 1.03
N LEU A 63 -3.30 9.24 0.21
CA LEU A 63 -3.75 8.94 -1.15
C LEU A 63 -5.15 8.31 -1.15
N LEU A 64 -5.35 7.27 -0.34
CA LEU A 64 -6.63 6.57 -0.26
C LEU A 64 -7.76 7.48 0.24
N GLU A 65 -7.48 8.33 1.22
CA GLU A 65 -8.43 9.35 1.68
C GLU A 65 -8.80 10.34 0.57
N GLY A 66 -7.78 10.90 -0.10
CA GLY A 66 -7.98 11.85 -1.20
C GLY A 66 -8.78 11.25 -2.35
N VAL A 67 -8.53 9.98 -2.69
CA VAL A 67 -9.29 9.23 -3.69
C VAL A 67 -10.76 9.08 -3.25
N GLN A 68 -11.01 8.64 -2.04
CA GLN A 68 -12.38 8.44 -1.52
C GLN A 68 -13.16 9.76 -1.42
N ARG A 69 -12.53 10.82 -0.93
CA ARG A 69 -13.16 12.14 -0.72
C ARG A 69 -13.23 13.00 -1.98
N ARG A 70 -12.70 12.51 -3.09
CA ARG A 70 -12.66 13.24 -4.36
C ARG A 70 -11.94 14.59 -4.27
N GLU A 71 -10.84 14.64 -3.50
CA GLU A 71 -10.11 15.88 -3.20
C GLU A 71 -9.24 16.38 -4.35
N PHE A 72 -8.95 15.52 -5.35
CA PHE A 72 -8.13 15.90 -6.50
C PHE A 72 -8.69 15.39 -7.82
N SER A 73 -8.37 16.09 -8.91
CA SER A 73 -8.54 15.61 -10.29
C SER A 73 -7.27 14.91 -10.80
N GLU A 74 -6.11 15.35 -10.34
CA GLU A 74 -4.80 14.78 -10.63
C GLU A 74 -3.92 14.85 -9.39
N THR A 75 -3.16 13.81 -9.15
CA THR A 75 -2.12 13.78 -8.11
C THR A 75 -0.95 12.92 -8.54
N ARG A 76 0.19 13.12 -7.89
CA ARG A 76 1.41 12.38 -8.14
C ARG A 76 1.91 11.76 -6.84
N VAL A 77 2.26 10.48 -6.90
CA VAL A 77 2.78 9.74 -5.75
C VAL A 77 4.12 9.13 -6.10
N TYR A 78 5.06 9.20 -5.16
CA TYR A 78 6.36 8.55 -5.25
C TYR A 78 6.44 7.44 -4.22
N TRP A 79 6.64 6.23 -4.70
CA TRP A 79 6.93 5.08 -3.85
C TRP A 79 8.44 4.97 -3.72
N GLY A 80 8.97 5.15 -2.53
CA GLY A 80 10.41 5.38 -2.30
C GLY A 80 11.15 4.25 -1.59
N SER A 81 10.64 3.02 -1.60
CA SER A 81 11.38 1.88 -1.08
C SER A 81 12.42 1.38 -2.08
N ASP A 82 13.51 0.81 -1.61
CA ASP A 82 14.59 0.27 -2.46
C ASP A 82 14.13 -0.90 -3.33
N THR A 83 13.12 -1.64 -2.90
CA THR A 83 12.56 -2.80 -3.58
C THR A 83 11.16 -2.57 -4.14
N PHE A 84 10.61 -1.39 -3.95
CA PHE A 84 9.35 -0.94 -4.53
C PHE A 84 9.42 0.57 -4.75
N SER A 85 9.97 0.97 -5.89
CA SER A 85 10.16 2.37 -6.26
C SER A 85 9.49 2.66 -7.58
N ALA A 86 8.58 3.62 -7.57
CA ALA A 86 7.85 4.07 -8.75
C ALA A 86 7.28 5.48 -8.55
N GLU A 87 7.06 6.15 -9.65
CA GLU A 87 6.26 7.37 -9.71
C GLU A 87 4.92 7.04 -10.39
N TRP A 88 3.81 7.40 -9.75
CA TRP A 88 2.47 7.25 -10.31
C TRP A 88 1.82 8.62 -10.49
N LEU A 89 1.46 8.95 -11.73
CA LEU A 89 0.59 10.07 -12.03
C LEU A 89 -0.84 9.57 -12.12
N ILE A 90 -1.66 9.96 -11.17
CA ILE A 90 -3.03 9.48 -11.00
C ILE A 90 -3.99 10.59 -11.41
N ARG A 91 -4.83 10.31 -12.38
CA ARG A 91 -5.90 11.18 -12.84
C ARG A 91 -7.24 10.53 -12.57
N ARG A 92 -8.20 11.36 -12.20
CA ARG A 92 -9.56 10.95 -11.97
C ARG A 92 -10.44 11.33 -13.14
N ASP A 93 -11.22 10.36 -13.63
CA ASP A 93 -12.30 10.57 -14.60
C ASP A 93 -13.58 9.88 -14.11
N GLY A 94 -14.45 10.67 -13.47
CA GLY A 94 -15.65 10.13 -12.83
C GLY A 94 -15.32 9.13 -11.72
N GLU A 95 -15.73 7.89 -11.90
CA GLU A 95 -15.47 6.78 -10.96
C GLU A 95 -14.23 5.95 -11.36
N LEU A 96 -13.48 6.36 -12.37
CA LEU A 96 -12.26 5.71 -12.81
C LEU A 96 -11.02 6.50 -12.38
N LEU A 97 -9.97 5.77 -12.04
CA LEU A 97 -8.60 6.27 -11.97
C LEU A 97 -7.84 5.81 -13.21
N SER A 98 -7.19 6.74 -13.86
CA SER A 98 -6.19 6.49 -14.90
C SER A 98 -4.83 6.74 -14.27
N ILE A 99 -4.00 5.73 -14.21
CA ILE A 99 -2.68 5.80 -13.59
C ILE A 99 -1.63 5.58 -14.66
N ASP A 100 -0.70 6.52 -14.76
CA ASP A 100 0.48 6.43 -15.60
C ASP A 100 1.71 6.26 -14.71
N SER A 101 2.36 5.11 -14.80
CA SER A 101 3.44 4.72 -13.89
C SER A 101 4.80 4.75 -14.55
N ARG A 102 5.80 5.11 -13.76
CA ARG A 102 7.21 4.95 -14.09
C ARG A 102 7.87 4.16 -12.98
N TRP A 103 8.27 2.94 -13.30
CA TRP A 103 8.89 2.02 -12.37
C TRP A 103 10.41 2.18 -12.40
N MET A 104 11.03 2.26 -11.21
CA MET A 104 12.46 2.50 -11.03
C MET A 104 13.16 1.32 -10.36
N ALA A 105 12.51 0.65 -9.42
CA ALA A 105 13.04 -0.55 -8.78
C ALA A 105 11.93 -1.47 -8.29
N VAL A 106 12.04 -2.75 -8.59
CA VAL A 106 11.20 -3.82 -8.01
C VAL A 106 12.05 -5.04 -7.69
N SER A 107 11.62 -5.82 -6.71
CA SER A 107 12.23 -7.13 -6.46
C SER A 107 12.13 -7.99 -7.70
N GLY A 108 13.26 -8.51 -8.17
CA GLY A 108 13.36 -9.31 -9.39
C GLY A 108 13.86 -8.56 -10.62
N GLY A 109 13.94 -7.23 -10.60
CA GLY A 109 14.61 -6.42 -11.63
C GLY A 109 13.91 -6.40 -12.99
N TYR A 110 12.57 -6.41 -13.01
CA TYR A 110 11.78 -6.42 -14.25
C TYR A 110 11.02 -5.11 -14.49
N GLU A 111 11.63 -3.98 -14.12
CA GLU A 111 11.07 -2.63 -14.29
C GLU A 111 10.73 -2.32 -15.74
N SER A 112 11.53 -2.81 -16.70
CA SER A 112 11.26 -2.60 -18.12
C SER A 112 9.92 -3.21 -18.56
N LEU A 113 9.58 -4.41 -18.08
CA LEU A 113 8.29 -5.05 -18.36
C LEU A 113 7.13 -4.23 -17.79
N LEU A 114 7.30 -3.70 -16.59
CA LEU A 114 6.29 -2.84 -15.95
C LEU A 114 6.13 -1.51 -16.70
N ASN A 115 7.25 -0.92 -17.15
CA ASN A 115 7.23 0.32 -17.92
C ASN A 115 6.61 0.14 -19.31
N ASP A 116 6.75 -1.04 -19.94
CA ASP A 116 6.02 -1.38 -21.17
C ASP A 116 4.51 -1.49 -20.95
N ARG A 117 4.06 -1.60 -19.70
CA ARG A 117 2.67 -1.70 -19.28
C ARG A 117 2.31 -0.60 -18.26
N SER A 118 2.83 0.61 -18.47
CA SER A 118 2.77 1.71 -17.52
C SER A 118 1.36 2.23 -17.24
N GLN A 119 0.44 2.09 -18.18
CA GLN A 119 -0.90 2.65 -18.07
C GLN A 119 -1.88 1.65 -17.47
N LEU A 120 -2.61 2.10 -16.45
CA LEU A 120 -3.62 1.34 -15.74
C LEU A 120 -4.90 2.18 -15.64
N ALA A 121 -6.04 1.54 -15.92
CA ALA A 121 -7.35 2.08 -15.58
C ALA A 121 -8.02 1.16 -14.56
N VAL A 122 -8.52 1.72 -13.49
CA VAL A 122 -9.16 0.99 -12.37
C VAL A 122 -10.29 1.81 -11.77
N GLU A 123 -11.38 1.14 -11.37
CA GLU A 123 -12.44 1.78 -10.60
C GLU A 123 -11.95 2.21 -9.23
N ILE A 124 -12.38 3.39 -8.77
CA ILE A 124 -11.99 3.98 -7.49
C ILE A 124 -12.23 3.01 -6.33
N ASN A 125 -13.44 2.45 -6.25
CA ASN A 125 -13.79 1.55 -5.16
C ASN A 125 -12.94 0.28 -5.18
N SER A 126 -12.61 -0.25 -6.36
CA SER A 126 -11.73 -1.40 -6.50
C SER A 126 -10.30 -1.07 -6.08
N PHE A 127 -9.76 0.07 -6.51
CA PHE A 127 -8.44 0.52 -6.13
C PHE A 127 -8.28 0.65 -4.61
N VAL A 128 -9.23 1.33 -3.97
CA VAL A 128 -9.25 1.51 -2.52
C VAL A 128 -9.39 0.16 -1.81
N ALA A 129 -10.36 -0.67 -2.22
CA ALA A 129 -10.61 -1.97 -1.59
C ALA A 129 -9.37 -2.89 -1.63
N GLU A 130 -8.61 -2.86 -2.72
CA GLU A 130 -7.39 -3.67 -2.85
C GLU A 130 -6.31 -3.23 -1.84
N TRP A 131 -6.04 -1.94 -1.69
CA TRP A 131 -5.09 -1.45 -0.69
C TRP A 131 -5.56 -1.66 0.74
N LEU A 132 -6.86 -1.56 1.00
CA LEU A 132 -7.42 -1.81 2.33
C LEU A 132 -7.18 -3.25 2.82
N LYS A 133 -6.95 -4.22 1.93
CA LYS A 133 -6.56 -5.58 2.34
C LYS A 133 -5.24 -5.58 3.09
N VAL A 134 -4.25 -4.81 2.61
CA VAL A 134 -2.94 -4.68 3.27
C VAL A 134 -3.09 -3.94 4.60
N LEU A 135 -3.78 -2.80 4.62
CA LEU A 135 -4.00 -2.04 5.86
C LEU A 135 -4.76 -2.86 6.90
N ARG A 136 -5.77 -3.64 6.49
CA ARG A 136 -6.52 -4.52 7.39
C ARG A 136 -5.64 -5.63 7.95
N ARG A 137 -4.79 -6.23 7.11
CA ARG A 137 -3.81 -7.22 7.58
C ARG A 137 -2.93 -6.64 8.66
N ILE A 138 -2.28 -5.51 8.42
CA ILE A 138 -1.39 -4.84 9.36
C ILE A 138 -2.12 -4.49 10.66
N THR A 139 -3.29 -3.87 10.56
CA THR A 139 -4.08 -3.44 11.72
C THR A 139 -4.50 -4.62 12.59
N ASN A 140 -4.93 -5.73 11.96
CA ASN A 140 -5.30 -6.94 12.67
C ASN A 140 -4.09 -7.58 13.37
N ASP A 141 -2.95 -7.65 12.70
CA ASP A 141 -1.73 -8.24 13.24
C ASP A 141 -1.17 -7.39 14.40
N LEU A 142 -1.18 -6.06 14.30
CA LEU A 142 -0.85 -5.16 15.40
C LEU A 142 -1.80 -5.33 16.59
N GLY A 143 -3.10 -5.40 16.35
CA GLY A 143 -4.11 -5.63 17.37
C GLY A 143 -3.93 -6.96 18.08
N ALA A 144 -3.58 -8.03 17.36
CA ALA A 144 -3.27 -9.35 17.93
C ALA A 144 -2.04 -9.33 18.85
N GLN A 145 -1.11 -8.39 18.62
CA GLN A 145 0.05 -8.12 19.50
C GLN A 145 -0.25 -7.08 20.59
N SER A 146 -1.51 -6.64 20.72
CA SER A 146 -1.93 -5.58 21.65
C SER A 146 -1.17 -4.26 21.45
N VAL A 147 -0.79 -3.95 20.21
CA VAL A 147 -0.16 -2.69 19.83
C VAL A 147 -1.23 -1.71 19.41
N TYR A 148 -1.39 -0.64 20.17
CA TYR A 148 -2.34 0.44 19.90
C TYR A 148 -1.60 1.75 19.76
N LEU A 149 -1.82 2.43 18.64
CA LEU A 149 -1.11 3.67 18.25
C LEU A 149 -2.11 4.82 18.17
N GLU A 150 -2.74 5.14 19.32
CA GLU A 150 -3.82 6.12 19.40
C GLU A 150 -3.36 7.56 19.11
N ASP A 151 -2.08 7.84 19.36
CA ASP A 151 -1.50 9.16 19.15
C ASP A 151 -0.79 9.29 17.78
N ASP A 152 -0.69 8.21 17.01
CA ASP A 152 -0.11 8.24 15.67
C ASP A 152 -1.13 8.62 14.61
N GLU A 153 -0.90 9.72 13.90
CA GLU A 153 -1.82 10.25 12.89
C GLU A 153 -2.13 9.25 11.78
N ILE A 154 -1.11 8.57 11.26
CA ILE A 154 -1.28 7.60 10.16
C ILE A 154 -2.09 6.39 10.63
N ALA A 155 -1.82 5.87 11.82
CA ALA A 155 -2.58 4.76 12.38
C ALA A 155 -4.06 5.13 12.60
N VAL A 156 -4.33 6.31 13.13
CA VAL A 156 -5.70 6.81 13.34
C VAL A 156 -6.43 6.94 12.00
N ARG A 157 -5.80 7.52 10.99
CA ARG A 157 -6.38 7.70 9.66
C ARG A 157 -6.59 6.35 8.95
N ALA A 158 -5.65 5.42 9.05
CA ALA A 158 -5.79 4.07 8.51
C ALA A 158 -6.99 3.33 9.13
N ASN A 159 -7.15 3.41 10.45
CA ASN A 159 -8.31 2.83 11.14
C ASN A 159 -9.63 3.47 10.69
N ALA A 160 -9.67 4.78 10.49
CA ALA A 160 -10.85 5.49 9.98
C ALA A 160 -11.23 5.02 8.56
N LEU A 161 -10.25 4.82 7.67
CA LEU A 161 -10.46 4.26 6.33
C LEU A 161 -11.08 2.86 6.39
N LEU A 162 -10.57 2.00 7.27
CA LEU A 162 -11.08 0.63 7.44
C LEU A 162 -12.51 0.60 7.97
N THR A 163 -12.87 1.53 8.85
CA THR A 163 -14.22 1.63 9.44
C THR A 163 -15.24 2.19 8.45
N SER A 164 -14.86 3.17 7.63
CA SER A 164 -15.75 3.82 6.65
C SER A 164 -16.05 2.94 5.43
N SER A 165 -15.32 1.85 5.25
CA SER A 165 -15.42 0.95 4.09
C SER A 165 -16.17 -0.37 4.40
N GLN A 166 -16.83 -0.44 5.56
CA GLN A 166 -17.77 -1.50 5.95
C GLN A 166 -19.20 -1.09 5.55
#